data_83328e09353d7824aff6735ff5af36e8
#
_entry.id   83328e09353d7824aff6735ff5af36e8
#
_cell.length_a   1.000
_cell.length_b   1.000
_cell.length_c   1.000
_cell.angle_alpha   90.00
_cell.angle_beta   90.00
_cell.angle_gamma   90.00
#
_symmetry.space_group_name_H-M   'P 1'
#
loop_
_entity.id
_entity.type
_entity.pdbx_description
1 polymer ?
#
loop_
_entity_poly.entity_id
_entity_poly.type
_entity_poly.pdbx_seq_one_letter_code
_entity_poly.pdbx_strand_id
1 'polypeptide(L)'
;MKHPLQLLAFVCIMLTLMACADDRRGGTAEPVHHPANAIYHWKTVYNPTPYEKDFLKKHQIKRLYLKFFDVGVDNLYDGKGEQPVPIATTIFRDSIKHIGDVEVVPVVFITIPALKCAPTLYSLAEHIIDRVDDMCWANHIAYREVQLDCDWTRETKPLFFELCREVRFLLHERRKGLSATIRLHQLRDTLPDIDYGVLMLYNTESLVNPDVRNSILSSDVVREYMRHVEADKHLDFAFPTFQWILWFKDRKFQGILRPGQDTNVEGCLRYEASLYREIIAAKRAIRPCLKDIGYPSSNIIYHLDSANLSRFTDHEISEIYRP
;
A
#
# COMPACT_ATOMS: atom_id res chain seq x y z
N MET A 1 -1.83 -31.45 -67.76
CA MET A 1 -1.38 -31.93 -66.48
C MET A 1 -0.49 -30.87 -65.86
N LYS A 2 -1.04 -29.78 -65.31
CA LYS A 2 -0.27 -28.69 -64.64
C LYS A 2 -1.17 -28.00 -63.59
N HIS A 3 -1.63 -28.69 -62.55
CA HIS A 3 -2.36 -27.98 -61.48
C HIS A 3 -2.36 -28.63 -60.07
N PRO A 4 -1.55 -29.63 -59.69
CA PRO A 4 -1.52 -30.07 -58.31
C PRO A 4 -0.61 -29.21 -57.41
N LEU A 5 0.40 -28.49 -57.99
CA LEU A 5 1.38 -27.74 -57.18
C LEU A 5 0.85 -26.39 -56.66
N GLN A 6 -0.05 -25.75 -57.45
CA GLN A 6 -0.68 -24.47 -57.05
C GLN A 6 -1.73 -24.66 -55.95
N LEU A 7 -2.43 -25.81 -55.94
CA LEU A 7 -3.41 -26.11 -54.89
C LEU A 7 -2.74 -26.39 -53.53
N LEU A 8 -1.55 -27.05 -53.56
CA LEU A 8 -0.80 -27.33 -52.34
C LEU A 8 -0.21 -26.06 -51.69
N ALA A 9 0.24 -25.11 -52.55
CA ALA A 9 0.75 -23.81 -52.03
C ALA A 9 -0.36 -22.96 -51.41
N PHE A 10 -1.58 -22.99 -51.97
CA PHE A 10 -2.73 -22.25 -51.41
C PHE A 10 -3.24 -22.84 -50.07
N VAL A 11 -3.20 -24.17 -49.93
CA VAL A 11 -3.58 -24.86 -48.68
C VAL A 11 -2.55 -24.62 -47.60
N CYS A 12 -1.25 -24.59 -47.94
CA CYS A 12 -0.18 -24.25 -46.94
C CYS A 12 -0.25 -22.79 -46.49
N ILE A 13 -0.58 -21.84 -47.38
CA ILE A 13 -0.76 -20.43 -47.02
C ILE A 13 -2.02 -20.23 -46.14
N MET A 14 -3.11 -20.96 -46.42
CA MET A 14 -4.29 -20.93 -45.55
C MET A 14 -4.07 -21.55 -44.18
N LEU A 15 -3.27 -22.61 -44.07
CA LEU A 15 -2.92 -23.24 -42.80
C LEU A 15 -1.95 -22.37 -41.97
N THR A 16 -1.05 -21.62 -42.61
CA THR A 16 -0.19 -20.66 -41.90
C THR A 16 -0.93 -19.42 -41.42
N LEU A 17 -1.98 -18.97 -42.18
CA LEU A 17 -2.86 -17.89 -41.75
C LEU A 17 -3.82 -18.31 -40.61
N MET A 18 -4.21 -19.57 -40.51
CA MET A 18 -4.99 -20.08 -39.38
C MET A 18 -4.14 -20.32 -38.12
N ALA A 19 -2.85 -20.66 -38.26
CA ALA A 19 -1.95 -20.77 -37.13
C ALA A 19 -1.56 -19.42 -36.50
N CYS A 20 -1.67 -18.30 -37.24
CA CYS A 20 -1.46 -16.95 -36.71
C CYS A 20 -2.74 -16.28 -36.14
N ALA A 21 -3.90 -16.94 -36.23
CA ALA A 21 -5.18 -16.38 -35.79
C ALA A 21 -5.58 -16.85 -34.36
N ASP A 22 -4.87 -17.81 -33.80
CA ASP A 22 -5.23 -18.38 -32.48
C ASP A 22 -4.41 -17.81 -31.30
N ASP A 23 -3.50 -16.85 -31.59
CA ASP A 23 -2.71 -16.16 -30.55
C ASP A 23 -3.32 -14.81 -30.11
N ARG A 24 -4.62 -14.60 -30.41
CA ARG A 24 -5.40 -13.45 -29.93
C ARG A 24 -6.37 -13.77 -28.81
N ARG A 25 -6.17 -14.83 -28.12
CA ARG A 25 -6.59 -14.89 -26.73
C ARG A 25 -5.48 -14.20 -25.94
N GLY A 26 -5.59 -12.87 -25.88
CA GLY A 26 -4.80 -12.06 -24.97
C GLY A 26 -5.06 -12.55 -23.56
N GLY A 27 -4.28 -13.53 -23.11
CA GLY A 27 -4.12 -13.76 -21.70
C GLY A 27 -3.61 -12.44 -21.15
N THR A 28 -4.41 -11.76 -20.36
CA THR A 28 -3.96 -10.66 -19.52
C THR A 28 -2.89 -11.31 -18.64
N ALA A 29 -1.61 -11.06 -18.96
CA ALA A 29 -0.53 -11.49 -18.08
C ALA A 29 -0.83 -10.81 -16.75
N GLU A 30 -1.21 -11.59 -15.74
CA GLU A 30 -1.38 -11.06 -14.40
C GLU A 30 -0.09 -10.34 -14.01
N PRO A 31 -0.19 -9.18 -13.37
CA PRO A 31 1.00 -8.44 -12.94
C PRO A 31 1.79 -9.34 -12.01
N VAL A 32 2.99 -9.76 -12.44
CA VAL A 32 3.84 -10.65 -11.65
C VAL A 32 4.41 -9.83 -10.49
N HIS A 33 4.00 -10.16 -9.29
CA HIS A 33 4.56 -9.58 -8.07
C HIS A 33 5.97 -10.13 -7.81
N HIS A 34 6.94 -9.23 -7.76
CA HIS A 34 8.32 -9.58 -7.43
C HIS A 34 8.67 -9.04 -6.05
N PRO A 35 9.14 -9.90 -5.12
CA PRO A 35 9.63 -9.47 -3.82
C PRO A 35 10.75 -8.43 -3.97
N ALA A 36 10.66 -7.37 -3.19
CA ALA A 36 11.64 -6.30 -3.21
C ALA A 36 11.74 -5.62 -1.84
N ASN A 37 12.90 -5.04 -1.54
CA ASN A 37 13.00 -4.10 -0.44
C ASN A 37 12.16 -2.86 -0.78
N ALA A 38 11.18 -2.56 0.04
CA ALA A 38 10.23 -1.50 -0.22
C ALA A 38 10.07 -0.58 1.00
N ILE A 39 9.62 0.64 0.76
CA ILE A 39 9.40 1.62 1.82
C ILE A 39 8.21 2.51 1.48
N TYR A 40 7.46 2.94 2.49
CA TYR A 40 6.43 3.95 2.34
C TYR A 40 7.00 5.36 2.45
N HIS A 41 6.46 6.31 1.69
CA HIS A 41 6.59 7.73 1.90
C HIS A 41 5.19 8.31 2.21
N TRP A 42 4.94 8.61 3.48
CA TRP A 42 3.60 8.99 3.97
C TRP A 42 3.48 10.48 4.31
N LYS A 43 4.29 11.33 3.67
CA LYS A 43 4.27 12.79 3.84
C LYS A 43 3.52 13.44 2.68
N THR A 44 2.90 14.60 2.93
CA THR A 44 2.22 15.41 1.90
C THR A 44 3.18 16.30 1.10
N VAL A 45 4.48 16.25 1.37
CA VAL A 45 5.53 16.91 0.60
C VAL A 45 6.60 15.89 0.28
N TYR A 46 6.77 15.60 -1.01
CA TYR A 46 7.88 14.78 -1.48
C TYR A 46 9.12 15.65 -1.66
N ASN A 47 10.04 15.56 -0.72
CA ASN A 47 11.33 16.25 -0.72
C ASN A 47 12.32 15.45 0.14
N PRO A 48 12.78 14.27 -0.35
CA PRO A 48 13.66 13.40 0.45
C PRO A 48 14.98 14.11 0.77
N THR A 49 15.35 14.04 2.05
CA THR A 49 16.62 14.58 2.54
C THR A 49 17.81 13.83 1.95
N PRO A 50 19.04 14.38 2.01
CA PRO A 50 20.24 13.64 1.62
C PRO A 50 20.36 12.29 2.34
N TYR A 51 20.04 12.23 3.63
CA TYR A 51 20.03 11.00 4.41
C TYR A 51 19.01 9.99 3.84
N GLU A 52 17.78 10.43 3.53
CA GLU A 52 16.74 9.56 2.98
C GLU A 52 17.13 9.02 1.59
N LYS A 53 17.76 9.84 0.74
CA LYS A 53 18.29 9.39 -0.56
C LYS A 53 19.40 8.36 -0.41
N ASP A 54 20.34 8.59 0.51
CA ASP A 54 21.41 7.64 0.82
C ASP A 54 20.85 6.32 1.39
N PHE A 55 19.87 6.41 2.28
CA PHE A 55 19.16 5.25 2.83
C PHE A 55 18.55 4.38 1.71
N LEU A 56 17.82 4.99 0.78
CA LEU A 56 17.20 4.27 -0.35
C LEU A 56 18.25 3.50 -1.16
N LYS A 57 19.36 4.15 -1.49
CA LYS A 57 20.48 3.55 -2.23
C LYS A 57 21.18 2.44 -1.43
N LYS A 58 21.55 2.72 -0.19
CA LYS A 58 22.31 1.83 0.70
C LYS A 58 21.58 0.53 0.97
N HIS A 59 20.28 0.61 1.23
CA HIS A 59 19.45 -0.55 1.53
C HIS A 59 18.77 -1.16 0.29
N GLN A 60 19.21 -0.74 -0.92
CA GLN A 60 18.75 -1.27 -2.20
C GLN A 60 17.21 -1.27 -2.32
N ILE A 61 16.60 -0.16 -1.94
CA ILE A 61 15.15 -0.01 -2.05
C ILE A 61 14.79 0.00 -3.53
N LYS A 62 13.88 -0.90 -3.93
CA LYS A 62 13.41 -1.05 -5.31
C LYS A 62 11.99 -0.60 -5.52
N ARG A 63 11.21 -0.44 -4.42
CA ARG A 63 9.82 0.00 -4.52
C ARG A 63 9.50 1.05 -3.45
N LEU A 64 8.88 2.14 -3.90
CA LEU A 64 8.44 3.26 -3.06
C LEU A 64 6.92 3.38 -3.14
N TYR A 65 6.22 3.03 -2.06
CA TYR A 65 4.81 3.31 -1.87
C TYR A 65 4.66 4.78 -1.50
N LEU A 66 4.26 5.60 -2.45
CA LEU A 66 4.22 7.05 -2.31
C LEU A 66 2.79 7.54 -2.19
N LYS A 67 2.44 8.13 -1.05
CA LYS A 67 1.15 8.77 -0.86
C LYS A 67 0.96 9.87 -1.92
N PHE A 68 -0.12 9.80 -2.69
CA PHE A 68 -0.46 10.80 -3.69
C PHE A 68 -1.48 11.79 -3.16
N PHE A 69 -2.60 11.30 -2.66
CA PHE A 69 -3.66 12.11 -2.08
C PHE A 69 -4.58 11.27 -1.20
N ASP A 70 -5.41 11.94 -0.44
CA ASP A 70 -6.54 11.32 0.24
C ASP A 70 -7.82 11.65 -0.53
N VAL A 71 -8.79 10.75 -0.54
CA VAL A 71 -10.15 11.04 -0.97
C VAL A 71 -10.97 11.36 0.28
N GLY A 72 -11.26 12.62 0.45
CA GLY A 72 -12.10 13.14 1.53
C GLY A 72 -13.46 13.56 1.03
N VAL A 73 -14.17 14.31 1.84
CA VAL A 73 -15.49 14.86 1.53
C VAL A 73 -15.45 16.38 1.61
N ASP A 74 -16.06 17.03 0.64
CA ASP A 74 -16.33 18.45 0.69
C ASP A 74 -17.82 18.71 0.40
N ASN A 75 -18.37 19.69 1.11
CA ASN A 75 -19.69 20.24 0.81
C ASN A 75 -19.52 21.31 -0.28
N LEU A 76 -19.62 20.88 -1.52
CA LEU A 76 -19.61 21.81 -2.64
C LEU A 76 -20.85 22.72 -2.52
N TYR A 77 -20.64 24.04 -2.58
CA TYR A 77 -21.71 25.05 -2.51
C TYR A 77 -22.69 25.00 -3.70
N ASP A 78 -22.64 23.96 -4.52
CA ASP A 78 -23.48 23.77 -5.71
C ASP A 78 -24.85 23.12 -5.42
N GLY A 79 -25.15 22.86 -4.15
CA GLY A 79 -26.43 22.26 -3.72
C GLY A 79 -26.53 20.74 -3.94
N LYS A 80 -25.46 20.08 -4.39
CA LYS A 80 -25.43 18.61 -4.61
C LYS A 80 -25.11 17.80 -3.36
N GLY A 81 -24.86 18.46 -2.24
CA GLY A 81 -24.48 17.81 -0.97
C GLY A 81 -23.00 17.43 -0.91
N GLU A 82 -22.70 16.47 -0.04
CA GLU A 82 -21.32 15.96 0.12
C GLU A 82 -20.85 15.21 -1.11
N GLN A 83 -19.63 15.52 -1.56
CA GLN A 83 -19.00 14.89 -2.72
C GLN A 83 -17.59 14.38 -2.35
N PRO A 84 -17.14 13.23 -2.89
CA PRO A 84 -15.75 12.81 -2.79
C PRO A 84 -14.84 13.79 -3.51
N VAL A 85 -13.81 14.28 -2.82
CA VAL A 85 -12.82 15.21 -3.38
C VAL A 85 -11.41 14.80 -2.98
N PRO A 86 -10.39 15.05 -3.84
CA PRO A 86 -9.01 14.86 -3.46
C PRO A 86 -8.56 15.91 -2.45
N ILE A 87 -8.08 15.47 -1.30
CA ILE A 87 -7.51 16.31 -0.24
C ILE A 87 -6.08 15.85 0.08
N ALA A 88 -5.36 16.64 0.85
CA ALA A 88 -3.99 16.31 1.28
C ALA A 88 -3.09 15.81 0.14
N THR A 89 -3.23 16.40 -1.05
CA THR A 89 -2.47 16.06 -2.26
C THR A 89 -0.98 16.30 -2.03
N THR A 90 -0.15 15.32 -2.37
CA THR A 90 1.30 15.43 -2.24
C THR A 90 1.87 16.46 -3.20
N ILE A 91 2.68 17.37 -2.64
CA ILE A 91 3.42 18.38 -3.37
C ILE A 91 4.82 17.83 -3.66
N PHE A 92 5.18 17.72 -4.94
CA PHE A 92 6.50 17.29 -5.36
C PHE A 92 7.45 18.50 -5.39
N ARG A 93 8.41 18.55 -4.46
CA ARG A 93 9.48 19.56 -4.42
C ARG A 93 10.82 19.01 -4.93
N ASP A 94 10.89 17.71 -5.15
CA ASP A 94 12.04 17.02 -5.71
C ASP A 94 11.57 16.03 -6.77
N SER A 95 12.47 15.67 -7.69
CA SER A 95 12.18 14.70 -8.75
C SER A 95 12.37 13.27 -8.26
N ILE A 96 11.46 12.38 -8.62
CA ILE A 96 11.60 10.93 -8.39
C ILE A 96 12.90 10.39 -9.03
N LYS A 97 13.34 10.96 -10.15
CA LYS A 97 14.59 10.56 -10.81
C LYS A 97 15.83 10.70 -9.91
N HIS A 98 15.79 11.55 -8.90
CA HIS A 98 16.90 11.76 -7.97
C HIS A 98 17.12 10.63 -6.96
N ILE A 99 16.18 9.68 -6.86
CA ILE A 99 16.34 8.48 -6.01
C ILE A 99 16.78 7.23 -6.79
N GLY A 100 17.05 7.37 -8.10
CA GLY A 100 17.54 6.27 -8.95
C GLY A 100 16.43 5.38 -9.52
N ASP A 101 16.79 4.12 -9.79
CA ASP A 101 15.88 3.13 -10.37
C ASP A 101 15.01 2.49 -9.27
N VAL A 102 13.96 3.22 -8.88
CA VAL A 102 12.97 2.82 -7.87
C VAL A 102 11.59 2.84 -8.51
N GLU A 103 10.89 1.71 -8.45
CA GLU A 103 9.49 1.62 -8.85
C GLU A 103 8.63 2.44 -7.89
N VAL A 104 7.80 3.32 -8.41
CA VAL A 104 6.84 4.09 -7.61
C VAL A 104 5.47 3.44 -7.69
N VAL A 105 4.88 3.20 -6.54
CA VAL A 105 3.49 2.77 -6.37
C VAL A 105 2.70 3.96 -5.80
N PRO A 106 1.84 4.61 -6.59
CA PRO A 106 0.93 5.62 -6.09
C PRO A 106 -0.01 5.03 -5.03
N VAL A 107 -0.10 5.66 -3.86
CA VAL A 107 -0.99 5.26 -2.78
C VAL A 107 -2.08 6.30 -2.59
N VAL A 108 -3.33 5.87 -2.60
CA VAL A 108 -4.51 6.70 -2.40
C VAL A 108 -5.25 6.26 -1.14
N PHE A 109 -5.36 7.16 -0.17
CA PHE A 109 -6.12 6.90 1.06
C PHE A 109 -7.59 7.27 0.87
N ILE A 110 -8.50 6.34 1.15
CA ILE A 110 -9.93 6.53 1.00
C ILE A 110 -10.57 6.67 2.38
N THR A 111 -11.12 7.83 2.68
CA THR A 111 -11.86 8.04 3.93
C THR A 111 -13.22 7.36 3.90
N ILE A 112 -13.69 6.90 5.04
CA ILE A 112 -15.01 6.27 5.15
C ILE A 112 -16.16 7.19 4.70
N PRO A 113 -16.18 8.49 5.07
CA PRO A 113 -17.19 9.42 4.54
C PRO A 113 -17.19 9.49 3.00
N ALA A 114 -16.03 9.62 2.36
CA ALA A 114 -15.93 9.67 0.91
C ALA A 114 -16.46 8.39 0.23
N LEU A 115 -16.16 7.24 0.82
CA LEU A 115 -16.67 5.96 0.34
C LEU A 115 -18.21 5.86 0.42
N LYS A 116 -18.82 6.44 1.48
CA LYS A 116 -20.26 6.44 1.69
C LYS A 116 -21.03 7.46 0.84
N CYS A 117 -20.43 8.60 0.51
CA CYS A 117 -21.09 9.67 -0.25
C CYS A 117 -20.87 9.58 -1.75
N ALA A 118 -20.06 8.66 -2.25
CA ALA A 118 -19.81 8.50 -3.67
C ALA A 118 -21.12 8.20 -4.43
N PRO A 119 -21.45 8.96 -5.51
CA PRO A 119 -22.65 8.74 -6.31
C PRO A 119 -22.68 7.34 -6.91
N THR A 120 -21.56 6.86 -7.42
CA THR A 120 -21.28 5.47 -7.81
C THR A 120 -19.81 5.16 -7.52
N LEU A 121 -19.52 3.90 -7.20
CA LEU A 121 -18.13 3.49 -6.95
C LEU A 121 -17.33 3.35 -8.25
N TYR A 122 -17.98 3.11 -9.37
CA TYR A 122 -17.35 3.18 -10.68
C TYR A 122 -16.85 4.58 -11.02
N SER A 123 -17.70 5.61 -10.88
CA SER A 123 -17.27 7.00 -11.09
C SER A 123 -16.16 7.43 -10.12
N LEU A 124 -16.22 6.99 -8.87
CA LEU A 124 -15.13 7.23 -7.93
C LEU A 124 -13.83 6.57 -8.38
N ALA A 125 -13.90 5.33 -8.87
CA ALA A 125 -12.74 4.61 -9.42
C ALA A 125 -12.12 5.35 -10.62
N GLU A 126 -12.94 5.78 -11.58
CA GLU A 126 -12.48 6.59 -12.73
C GLU A 126 -11.74 7.85 -12.26
N HIS A 127 -12.34 8.66 -11.39
CA HIS A 127 -11.72 9.88 -10.88
C HIS A 127 -10.40 9.62 -10.11
N ILE A 128 -10.31 8.51 -9.37
CA ILE A 128 -9.08 8.13 -8.69
C ILE A 128 -7.99 7.83 -9.73
N ILE A 129 -8.28 7.01 -10.74
CA ILE A 129 -7.29 6.61 -11.74
C ILE A 129 -6.87 7.79 -12.61
N ASP A 130 -7.81 8.60 -13.06
CA ASP A 130 -7.50 9.80 -13.84
C ASP A 130 -6.60 10.77 -13.04
N ARG A 131 -6.90 10.97 -11.76
CA ARG A 131 -6.06 11.81 -10.88
C ARG A 131 -4.66 11.23 -10.67
N VAL A 132 -4.53 9.91 -10.53
CA VAL A 132 -3.23 9.23 -10.45
C VAL A 132 -2.46 9.42 -11.75
N ASP A 133 -3.10 9.22 -12.91
CA ASP A 133 -2.47 9.39 -14.22
C ASP A 133 -1.99 10.83 -14.43
N ASP A 134 -2.81 11.85 -14.09
CA ASP A 134 -2.45 13.26 -14.17
C ASP A 134 -1.23 13.60 -13.30
N MET A 135 -1.21 13.14 -12.04
CA MET A 135 -0.08 13.37 -11.14
C MET A 135 1.19 12.65 -11.62
N CYS A 136 1.05 11.44 -12.12
CA CYS A 136 2.17 10.69 -12.70
C CYS A 136 2.73 11.39 -13.94
N TRP A 137 1.87 11.84 -14.84
CA TRP A 137 2.28 12.59 -16.02
C TRP A 137 3.00 13.89 -15.66
N ALA A 138 2.44 14.68 -14.76
CA ALA A 138 3.00 15.96 -14.31
C ALA A 138 4.38 15.83 -13.64
N ASN A 139 4.66 14.69 -13.01
CA ASN A 139 5.90 14.44 -12.26
C ASN A 139 6.83 13.44 -12.95
N HIS A 140 6.54 13.03 -14.19
CA HIS A 140 7.31 12.08 -14.99
C HIS A 140 7.51 10.74 -14.28
N ILE A 141 6.47 10.24 -13.63
CA ILE A 141 6.44 8.96 -12.91
C ILE A 141 5.85 7.89 -13.82
N ALA A 142 6.59 6.81 -14.07
CA ALA A 142 6.04 5.59 -14.63
C ALA A 142 5.61 4.69 -13.47
N TYR A 143 4.39 4.14 -13.53
CA TYR A 143 3.88 3.23 -12.51
C TYR A 143 3.24 1.99 -13.14
N ARG A 144 3.31 0.87 -12.42
CA ARG A 144 2.73 -0.42 -12.83
C ARG A 144 1.62 -0.89 -11.91
N GLU A 145 1.45 -0.22 -10.79
CA GLU A 145 0.54 -0.58 -9.71
C GLU A 145 -0.01 0.68 -9.05
N VAL A 146 -1.25 0.61 -8.58
CA VAL A 146 -1.85 1.57 -7.64
C VAL A 146 -2.18 0.82 -6.36
N GLN A 147 -1.99 1.48 -5.22
CA GLN A 147 -2.43 0.95 -3.93
C GLN A 147 -3.58 1.78 -3.36
N LEU A 148 -4.63 1.12 -2.91
CA LEU A 148 -5.68 1.72 -2.10
C LEU A 148 -5.43 1.48 -0.62
N ASP A 149 -5.52 2.53 0.19
CA ASP A 149 -5.51 2.45 1.65
C ASP A 149 -6.87 2.85 2.20
N CYS A 150 -7.51 1.99 2.99
CA CYS A 150 -8.80 2.28 3.60
C CYS A 150 -8.96 1.51 4.91
N ASP A 151 -9.32 2.23 5.98
CA ASP A 151 -9.66 1.65 7.27
C ASP A 151 -11.13 1.19 7.28
N TRP A 152 -11.50 0.33 6.30
CA TRP A 152 -12.86 -0.16 6.19
C TRP A 152 -13.27 -0.99 7.41
N THR A 153 -14.54 -0.85 7.77
CA THR A 153 -15.19 -1.59 8.85
C THR A 153 -16.13 -2.64 8.27
N ARG A 154 -16.68 -3.52 9.12
CA ARG A 154 -17.67 -4.51 8.68
C ARG A 154 -18.85 -3.88 7.94
N GLU A 155 -19.27 -2.67 8.34
CA GLU A 155 -20.36 -1.93 7.70
C GLU A 155 -19.96 -1.44 6.29
N THR A 156 -18.74 -0.95 6.11
CA THR A 156 -18.27 -0.34 4.86
C THR A 156 -17.49 -1.30 3.96
N LYS A 157 -17.25 -2.53 4.42
CA LYS A 157 -16.60 -3.60 3.64
C LYS A 157 -17.21 -3.78 2.25
N PRO A 158 -18.55 -3.90 2.06
CA PRO A 158 -19.12 -4.09 0.73
C PRO A 158 -18.76 -2.95 -0.24
N LEU A 159 -18.80 -1.70 0.24
CA LEU A 159 -18.47 -0.53 -0.57
C LEU A 159 -16.99 -0.52 -0.98
N PHE A 160 -16.08 -0.81 -0.04
CA PHE A 160 -14.66 -0.85 -0.35
C PHE A 160 -14.31 -1.99 -1.31
N PHE A 161 -14.95 -3.15 -1.15
CA PHE A 161 -14.73 -4.30 -2.05
C PHE A 161 -15.23 -4.03 -3.47
N GLU A 162 -16.34 -3.34 -3.59
CA GLU A 162 -16.84 -2.89 -4.89
C GLU A 162 -15.89 -1.86 -5.52
N LEU A 163 -15.42 -0.87 -4.76
CA LEU A 163 -14.42 0.09 -5.24
C LEU A 163 -13.15 -0.63 -5.73
N CYS A 164 -12.62 -1.60 -4.97
CA CYS A 164 -11.46 -2.38 -5.40
C CYS A 164 -11.71 -3.10 -6.72
N ARG A 165 -12.89 -3.72 -6.91
CA ARG A 165 -13.26 -4.40 -8.15
C ARG A 165 -13.27 -3.43 -9.33
N GLU A 166 -13.89 -2.25 -9.18
CA GLU A 166 -13.97 -1.25 -10.25
C GLU A 166 -12.56 -0.68 -10.59
N VAL A 167 -11.75 -0.35 -9.57
CA VAL A 167 -10.37 0.13 -9.76
C VAL A 167 -9.51 -0.95 -10.42
N ARG A 168 -9.60 -2.21 -9.97
CA ARG A 168 -8.87 -3.34 -10.54
C ARG A 168 -9.22 -3.53 -12.01
N PHE A 169 -10.50 -3.50 -12.35
CA PHE A 169 -10.97 -3.59 -13.74
C PHE A 169 -10.32 -2.51 -14.63
N LEU A 170 -10.37 -1.24 -14.22
CA LEU A 170 -9.78 -0.12 -14.96
C LEU A 170 -8.24 -0.21 -15.08
N LEU A 171 -7.56 -0.72 -14.05
CA LEU A 171 -6.10 -0.92 -14.06
C LEU A 171 -5.69 -2.09 -14.97
N HIS A 172 -6.41 -3.21 -14.91
CA HIS A 172 -6.10 -4.37 -15.74
C HIS A 172 -6.24 -4.09 -17.24
N GLU A 173 -7.21 -3.27 -17.66
CA GLU A 173 -7.29 -2.77 -19.05
C GLU A 173 -6.02 -2.00 -19.47
N ARG A 174 -5.35 -1.35 -18.52
CA ARG A 174 -4.09 -0.64 -18.71
C ARG A 174 -2.84 -1.51 -18.43
N ARG A 175 -3.01 -2.81 -18.20
CA ARG A 175 -1.96 -3.78 -17.80
C ARG A 175 -1.22 -3.35 -16.53
N LYS A 176 -1.96 -2.82 -15.57
CA LYS A 176 -1.46 -2.39 -14.26
C LYS A 176 -2.14 -3.19 -13.16
N GLY A 177 -1.49 -3.32 -12.01
CA GLY A 177 -2.00 -4.04 -10.85
C GLY A 177 -2.66 -3.13 -9.82
N LEU A 178 -3.47 -3.76 -8.97
CA LEU A 178 -4.06 -3.16 -7.77
C LEU A 178 -3.57 -3.88 -6.53
N SER A 179 -3.01 -3.13 -5.57
CA SER A 179 -2.85 -3.61 -4.20
C SER A 179 -3.71 -2.83 -3.21
N ALA A 180 -3.86 -3.35 -2.01
CA ALA A 180 -4.48 -2.62 -0.91
C ALA A 180 -3.74 -2.85 0.40
N THR A 181 -3.79 -1.86 1.30
CA THR A 181 -3.36 -2.05 2.67
C THR A 181 -4.38 -2.88 3.43
N ILE A 182 -3.90 -3.78 4.28
CA ILE A 182 -4.71 -4.66 5.11
C ILE A 182 -4.34 -4.41 6.57
N ARG A 183 -5.32 -4.20 7.42
CA ARG A 183 -5.14 -4.10 8.88
C ARG A 183 -5.24 -5.49 9.52
N LEU A 184 -4.57 -5.71 10.64
CA LEU A 184 -4.59 -7.02 11.32
C LEU A 184 -6.02 -7.54 11.57
N HIS A 185 -6.93 -6.69 12.05
CA HIS A 185 -8.31 -7.09 12.32
C HIS A 185 -9.08 -7.51 11.07
N GLN A 186 -8.69 -7.01 9.89
CA GLN A 186 -9.31 -7.33 8.60
C GLN A 186 -8.93 -8.74 8.10
N LEU A 187 -7.86 -9.34 8.63
CA LEU A 187 -7.47 -10.73 8.31
C LEU A 187 -8.51 -11.78 8.70
N ARG A 188 -9.40 -11.45 9.62
CA ARG A 188 -10.51 -12.35 10.03
C ARG A 188 -11.64 -12.39 9.00
N ASP A 189 -11.61 -11.52 8.03
CA ASP A 189 -12.55 -11.41 6.92
C ASP A 189 -11.89 -11.86 5.60
N THR A 190 -12.71 -12.08 4.57
CA THR A 190 -12.21 -12.22 3.21
C THR A 190 -11.50 -10.92 2.81
N LEU A 191 -10.46 -11.00 1.97
CA LEU A 191 -9.83 -9.81 1.37
C LEU A 191 -10.64 -9.31 0.17
N PRO A 192 -10.50 -8.02 -0.21
CA PRO A 192 -11.09 -7.50 -1.44
C PRO A 192 -10.46 -8.17 -2.67
N ASP A 193 -11.09 -7.96 -3.84
CA ASP A 193 -10.56 -8.40 -5.13
C ASP A 193 -9.39 -7.52 -5.56
N ILE A 194 -8.19 -7.91 -5.16
CA ILE A 194 -6.90 -7.23 -5.38
C ILE A 194 -5.86 -8.25 -5.83
N ASP A 195 -4.81 -7.78 -6.49
CA ASP A 195 -3.75 -8.67 -6.96
C ASP A 195 -2.87 -9.13 -5.78
N TYR A 196 -2.63 -8.25 -4.79
CA TYR A 196 -2.02 -8.60 -3.50
C TYR A 196 -2.29 -7.53 -2.43
N GLY A 197 -2.09 -7.92 -1.16
CA GLY A 197 -2.27 -7.04 -0.02
C GLY A 197 -0.95 -6.67 0.65
N VAL A 198 -0.93 -5.53 1.34
CA VAL A 198 0.16 -5.18 2.26
C VAL A 198 -0.38 -5.15 3.68
N LEU A 199 0.02 -6.12 4.49
CA LEU A 199 -0.38 -6.19 5.90
C LEU A 199 0.39 -5.15 6.72
N MET A 200 -0.35 -4.19 7.28
CA MET A 200 0.20 -3.12 8.10
C MET A 200 0.35 -3.58 9.54
N LEU A 201 1.59 -3.84 9.95
CA LEU A 201 1.93 -4.40 11.27
C LEU A 201 2.13 -3.30 12.32
N TYR A 202 1.16 -2.39 12.43
CA TYR A 202 1.17 -1.35 13.45
C TYR A 202 -0.25 -1.08 13.99
N ASN A 203 -0.35 -0.28 15.05
CA ASN A 203 -1.60 -0.09 15.80
C ASN A 203 -2.18 -1.44 16.24
N THR A 204 -1.32 -2.32 16.72
CA THR A 204 -1.69 -3.67 17.12
C THR A 204 -2.55 -3.67 18.38
N GLU A 205 -2.39 -2.65 19.24
CA GLU A 205 -3.17 -2.46 20.44
C GLU A 205 -3.82 -1.07 20.48
N SER A 206 -4.78 -0.89 21.39
CA SER A 206 -5.54 0.37 21.48
C SER A 206 -4.67 1.50 22.04
N LEU A 207 -4.39 2.49 21.22
CA LEU A 207 -3.65 3.70 21.62
C LEU A 207 -4.39 4.53 22.68
N VAL A 208 -5.73 4.44 22.72
CA VAL A 208 -6.55 5.19 23.70
C VAL A 208 -6.65 4.49 25.05
N ASN A 209 -6.24 3.23 25.16
CA ASN A 209 -6.21 2.50 26.43
C ASN A 209 -4.97 2.92 27.24
N PRO A 210 -5.11 3.57 28.42
CA PRO A 210 -3.98 4.03 29.22
C PRO A 210 -3.11 2.93 29.81
N ASP A 211 -3.60 1.67 29.85
CA ASP A 211 -2.90 0.54 30.46
C ASP A 211 -2.00 -0.20 29.44
N VAL A 212 -2.12 0.09 28.17
CA VAL A 212 -1.25 -0.47 27.12
C VAL A 212 0.14 0.15 27.22
N ARG A 213 1.17 -0.69 27.20
CA ARG A 213 2.56 -0.23 27.31
C ARG A 213 3.10 0.35 26.00
N ASN A 214 2.76 -0.30 24.88
CA ASN A 214 3.17 0.13 23.54
C ASN A 214 2.08 -0.33 22.54
N SER A 215 1.35 0.62 22.01
CA SER A 215 0.26 0.33 21.07
C SER A 215 0.73 0.17 19.64
N ILE A 216 1.99 0.53 19.32
CA ILE A 216 2.49 0.50 17.94
C ILE A 216 2.60 -0.94 17.45
N LEU A 217 3.36 -1.80 18.13
CA LEU A 217 3.63 -3.15 17.68
C LEU A 217 3.75 -4.12 18.87
N SER A 218 2.90 -5.14 18.87
CA SER A 218 2.94 -6.29 19.78
C SER A 218 3.07 -7.57 18.96
N SER A 219 4.16 -8.29 19.15
CA SER A 219 4.41 -9.57 18.45
C SER A 219 3.42 -10.66 18.83
N ASP A 220 2.86 -10.60 20.03
CA ASP A 220 1.86 -11.57 20.49
C ASP A 220 0.52 -11.36 19.79
N VAL A 221 0.11 -10.11 19.63
CA VAL A 221 -1.08 -9.74 18.85
C VAL A 221 -0.91 -10.15 17.39
N VAL A 222 0.25 -9.86 16.78
CA VAL A 222 0.55 -10.30 15.42
C VAL A 222 0.43 -11.82 15.29
N ARG A 223 1.02 -12.57 16.22
CA ARG A 223 0.96 -14.04 16.22
C ARG A 223 -0.46 -14.57 16.27
N GLU A 224 -1.32 -13.93 17.06
CA GLU A 224 -2.70 -14.35 17.18
C GLU A 224 -3.47 -14.12 15.87
N TYR A 225 -3.35 -12.95 15.27
CA TYR A 225 -4.02 -12.68 13.99
C TYR A 225 -3.52 -13.57 12.86
N MET A 226 -2.22 -13.83 12.80
CA MET A 226 -1.62 -14.67 11.76
C MET A 226 -2.06 -16.13 11.80
N ARG A 227 -2.58 -16.64 12.92
CA ARG A 227 -3.17 -18.00 13.00
C ARG A 227 -4.43 -18.17 12.17
N HIS A 228 -5.07 -17.07 11.77
CA HIS A 228 -6.32 -17.05 11.02
C HIS A 228 -6.13 -16.68 9.54
N VAL A 229 -4.89 -16.51 9.09
CA VAL A 229 -4.59 -16.19 7.68
C VAL A 229 -4.80 -17.44 6.82
N GLU A 230 -5.64 -17.32 5.80
CA GLU A 230 -5.82 -18.35 4.78
C GLU A 230 -4.61 -18.39 3.83
N ALA A 231 -4.22 -19.58 3.40
CA ALA A 231 -2.99 -19.83 2.63
C ALA A 231 -2.99 -19.23 1.21
N ASP A 232 -4.15 -18.82 0.70
CA ASP A 232 -4.31 -18.26 -0.65
C ASP A 232 -4.13 -16.73 -0.72
N LYS A 233 -3.87 -16.08 0.44
CA LYS A 233 -3.75 -14.62 0.50
C LYS A 233 -2.34 -14.17 0.20
N HIS A 234 -2.20 -13.43 -0.90
CA HIS A 234 -0.93 -12.81 -1.32
C HIS A 234 -0.67 -11.55 -0.47
N LEU A 235 0.23 -11.65 0.52
CA LEU A 235 0.52 -10.58 1.48
C LEU A 235 2.01 -10.23 1.54
N ASP A 236 2.31 -8.94 1.42
CA ASP A 236 3.56 -8.33 1.88
C ASP A 236 3.38 -7.78 3.30
N PHE A 237 4.47 -7.47 3.99
CA PHE A 237 4.45 -7.10 5.40
C PHE A 237 5.12 -5.75 5.63
N ALA A 238 4.36 -4.76 6.13
CA ALA A 238 4.87 -3.42 6.43
C ALA A 238 5.11 -3.27 7.94
N PHE A 239 6.38 -3.08 8.30
CA PHE A 239 6.86 -2.92 9.68
C PHE A 239 7.01 -1.43 10.02
N PRO A 240 6.50 -0.98 11.18
CA PRO A 240 6.62 0.40 11.63
C PRO A 240 8.05 0.70 12.07
N THR A 241 8.50 1.94 11.81
CA THR A 241 9.76 2.49 12.37
C THR A 241 9.55 3.77 13.14
N PHE A 242 8.32 4.21 13.30
CA PHE A 242 7.96 5.48 13.92
C PHE A 242 7.88 5.41 15.45
N GLN A 243 7.72 6.59 16.04
CA GLN A 243 7.46 6.81 17.45
C GLN A 243 6.45 7.94 17.59
N TRP A 244 5.78 7.97 18.73
CA TRP A 244 4.87 9.04 19.09
C TRP A 244 4.81 9.27 20.60
N ILE A 245 4.19 10.37 20.98
CA ILE A 245 3.91 10.73 22.38
C ILE A 245 2.40 10.82 22.51
N LEU A 246 1.82 9.97 23.34
CA LEU A 246 0.39 9.95 23.62
C LEU A 246 0.14 10.73 24.90
N TRP A 247 -0.84 11.63 24.83
CA TRP A 247 -1.21 12.48 25.97
C TRP A 247 -2.52 11.97 26.60
N PHE A 248 -2.48 11.81 27.92
CA PHE A 248 -3.63 11.40 28.72
C PHE A 248 -3.87 12.40 29.86
N LYS A 249 -5.14 12.73 30.12
CA LYS A 249 -5.59 13.46 31.29
C LYS A 249 -6.70 12.65 31.98
N ASP A 250 -6.60 12.45 33.29
CA ASP A 250 -7.54 11.61 34.06
C ASP A 250 -7.79 10.22 33.43
N ARG A 251 -6.70 9.58 32.96
CA ARG A 251 -6.72 8.30 32.23
C ARG A 251 -7.48 8.33 30.88
N LYS A 252 -7.90 9.49 30.40
CA LYS A 252 -8.57 9.66 29.10
C LYS A 252 -7.56 10.16 28.07
N PHE A 253 -7.56 9.53 26.91
CA PHE A 253 -6.73 9.95 25.77
C PHE A 253 -7.15 11.34 25.31
N GLN A 254 -6.19 12.23 25.15
CA GLN A 254 -6.36 13.60 24.69
C GLN A 254 -5.84 13.81 23.26
N GLY A 255 -4.81 13.08 22.87
CA GLY A 255 -4.24 13.20 21.53
C GLY A 255 -2.82 12.64 21.41
N ILE A 256 -2.28 12.81 20.20
CA ILE A 256 -0.89 12.49 19.85
C ILE A 256 -0.14 13.82 19.73
N LEU A 257 0.94 13.99 20.50
CA LEU A 257 1.83 15.13 20.38
C LEU A 257 2.84 14.89 19.24
N ARG A 258 3.02 15.90 18.42
CA ARG A 258 4.00 15.87 17.32
C ARG A 258 5.39 16.25 17.84
N PRO A 259 6.47 15.81 17.18
CA PRO A 259 7.81 16.29 17.48
C PRO A 259 7.88 17.82 17.43
N GLY A 260 8.44 18.43 18.48
CA GLY A 260 8.54 19.90 18.61
C GLY A 260 7.30 20.62 19.18
N GLN A 261 6.20 19.91 19.46
CA GLN A 261 5.11 20.47 20.25
C GLN A 261 5.50 20.57 21.72
N ASP A 262 4.90 21.56 22.42
CA ASP A 262 5.06 21.69 23.85
C ASP A 262 4.55 20.43 24.56
N THR A 263 5.41 19.83 25.36
CA THR A 263 5.10 18.65 26.20
C THR A 263 4.73 19.05 27.63
N ASN A 264 4.71 20.33 27.94
CA ASN A 264 4.28 20.85 29.24
C ASN A 264 2.75 20.91 29.32
N VAL A 265 2.12 19.74 29.28
CA VAL A 265 0.66 19.58 29.29
C VAL A 265 0.21 18.99 30.64
N GLU A 266 -1.00 19.33 31.06
CA GLU A 266 -1.59 18.75 32.27
C GLU A 266 -1.97 17.27 32.02
N GLY A 267 -1.50 16.37 32.88
CA GLY A 267 -1.74 14.95 32.78
C GLY A 267 -0.46 14.12 32.67
N CYS A 268 -0.52 13.00 31.98
CA CYS A 268 0.64 12.14 31.77
C CYS A 268 0.91 11.89 30.28
N LEU A 269 2.19 11.71 29.97
CA LEU A 269 2.67 11.38 28.63
C LEU A 269 3.14 9.94 28.59
N ARG A 270 2.73 9.22 27.54
CA ARG A 270 3.23 7.88 27.21
C ARG A 270 4.06 7.94 25.94
N TYR A 271 5.35 7.65 26.07
CA TYR A 271 6.29 7.59 24.96
C TYR A 271 6.30 6.17 24.39
N GLU A 272 5.96 6.04 23.14
CA GLU A 272 5.98 4.77 22.42
C GLU A 272 6.86 4.85 21.19
N ALA A 273 7.56 3.75 20.91
CA ALA A 273 8.44 3.64 19.76
C ALA A 273 8.46 2.21 19.22
N SER A 274 8.55 2.09 17.91
CA SER A 274 8.93 0.82 17.31
C SER A 274 10.38 0.51 17.66
N LEU A 275 10.62 -0.67 18.19
CA LEU A 275 11.94 -1.16 18.57
C LEU A 275 12.33 -2.32 17.64
N TYR A 276 13.60 -2.38 17.24
CA TYR A 276 14.12 -3.47 16.41
C TYR A 276 13.73 -4.85 16.94
N ARG A 277 13.91 -5.09 18.25
CA ARG A 277 13.55 -6.38 18.86
C ARG A 277 12.08 -6.77 18.68
N GLU A 278 11.16 -5.80 18.72
CA GLU A 278 9.73 -6.04 18.53
C GLU A 278 9.42 -6.35 17.05
N ILE A 279 10.06 -5.64 16.11
CA ILE A 279 9.95 -5.91 14.68
C ILE A 279 10.43 -7.33 14.36
N ILE A 280 11.59 -7.74 14.87
CA ILE A 280 12.11 -9.09 14.65
C ILE A 280 11.24 -10.16 15.33
N ALA A 281 10.67 -9.86 16.49
CA ALA A 281 9.73 -10.77 17.14
C ALA A 281 8.44 -10.94 16.32
N ALA A 282 7.91 -9.86 15.74
CA ALA A 282 6.76 -9.90 14.83
C ALA A 282 7.10 -10.71 13.54
N LYS A 283 8.26 -10.48 12.92
CA LYS A 283 8.73 -11.30 11.79
C LYS A 283 8.77 -12.79 12.11
N ARG A 284 9.30 -13.15 13.27
CA ARG A 284 9.33 -14.54 13.73
C ARG A 284 7.94 -15.12 13.95
N ALA A 285 6.97 -14.30 14.36
CA ALA A 285 5.58 -14.72 14.52
C ALA A 285 4.89 -14.98 13.18
N ILE A 286 5.26 -14.24 12.12
CA ILE A 286 4.73 -14.37 10.76
C ILE A 286 5.35 -15.56 10.00
N ARG A 287 6.64 -15.83 10.21
CA ARG A 287 7.42 -16.80 9.43
C ARG A 287 6.78 -18.19 9.29
N PRO A 288 6.17 -18.81 10.31
CA PRO A 288 5.48 -20.08 10.14
C PRO A 288 4.35 -20.06 9.11
N CYS A 289 3.63 -18.93 9.03
CA CYS A 289 2.49 -18.75 8.12
C CYS A 289 2.94 -18.57 6.66
N LEU A 290 4.16 -18.07 6.43
CA LEU A 290 4.70 -17.87 5.08
C LEU A 290 4.90 -19.17 4.33
N LYS A 291 5.12 -20.30 5.02
CA LYS A 291 5.31 -21.62 4.39
C LYS A 291 4.06 -22.10 3.67
N ASP A 292 2.91 -21.66 4.13
CA ASP A 292 1.60 -22.05 3.60
C ASP A 292 1.14 -21.10 2.47
N ILE A 293 1.75 -19.91 2.37
CA ILE A 293 1.37 -18.86 1.39
C ILE A 293 1.91 -19.14 -0.02
N GLY A 294 2.93 -19.98 -0.16
CA GLY A 294 3.38 -20.50 -1.46
C GLY A 294 4.14 -19.53 -2.39
N TYR A 295 4.31 -18.24 -2.00
CA TYR A 295 5.06 -17.25 -2.76
C TYR A 295 5.95 -16.40 -1.84
N PRO A 296 7.07 -15.85 -2.37
CA PRO A 296 7.93 -14.98 -1.59
C PRO A 296 7.28 -13.60 -1.34
N SER A 297 7.27 -13.16 -0.09
CA SER A 297 6.71 -11.87 0.34
C SER A 297 7.78 -10.82 0.49
N SER A 298 7.42 -9.55 0.25
CA SER A 298 8.28 -8.40 0.53
C SER A 298 8.18 -7.97 1.99
N ASN A 299 9.32 -7.54 2.56
CA ASN A 299 9.33 -6.78 3.81
C ASN A 299 9.42 -5.29 3.49
N ILE A 300 8.53 -4.51 4.06
CA ILE A 300 8.36 -3.09 3.77
C ILE A 300 8.58 -2.30 5.06
N ILE A 301 9.23 -1.16 4.99
CA ILE A 301 9.36 -0.24 6.12
C ILE A 301 8.31 0.88 6.02
N TYR A 302 7.58 1.13 7.10
CA TYR A 302 6.69 2.26 7.25
C TYR A 302 7.25 3.21 8.32
N HIS A 303 7.83 4.40 7.96
CA HIS A 303 7.96 4.96 6.63
C HIS A 303 9.30 5.72 6.47
N LEU A 304 9.57 6.28 5.29
CA LEU A 304 10.76 7.06 4.95
C LEU A 304 10.76 8.41 5.70
N ASP A 305 11.46 8.44 6.80
CA ASP A 305 11.62 9.60 7.66
C ASP A 305 12.96 9.55 8.39
N SER A 306 13.77 10.58 8.20
CA SER A 306 15.14 10.62 8.72
C SER A 306 15.20 10.45 10.25
N ALA A 307 14.28 11.10 10.98
CA ALA A 307 14.27 11.05 12.45
C ALA A 307 13.90 9.64 12.97
N ASN A 308 13.01 8.94 12.26
CA ASN A 308 12.62 7.59 12.64
C ASN A 308 13.68 6.55 12.23
N LEU A 309 14.20 6.66 11.01
CA LEU A 309 15.17 5.68 10.48
C LEU A 309 16.54 5.76 11.16
N SER A 310 16.99 6.97 11.55
CA SER A 310 18.28 7.16 12.24
C SER A 310 18.36 6.49 13.61
N ARG A 311 17.26 5.99 14.14
CA ARG A 311 17.20 5.22 15.40
C ARG A 311 17.66 3.77 15.23
N PHE A 312 17.78 3.30 13.99
CA PHE A 312 18.18 1.94 13.66
C PHE A 312 19.56 1.94 13.03
N THR A 313 20.36 0.94 13.38
CA THR A 313 21.63 0.69 12.71
C THR A 313 21.39 0.09 11.30
N ASP A 314 22.37 0.20 10.42
CA ASP A 314 22.30 -0.42 9.10
C ASP A 314 22.10 -1.93 9.14
N HIS A 315 22.71 -2.57 10.14
CA HIS A 315 22.54 -4.00 10.37
C HIS A 315 21.07 -4.33 10.72
N GLU A 316 20.47 -3.58 11.63
CA GLU A 316 19.06 -3.78 12.01
C GLU A 316 18.12 -3.57 10.84
N ILE A 317 18.33 -2.54 10.01
CA ILE A 317 17.55 -2.32 8.78
C ILE A 317 17.72 -3.48 7.82
N SER A 318 18.94 -3.97 7.63
CA SER A 318 19.21 -5.13 6.76
C SER A 318 18.49 -6.39 7.26
N GLU A 319 18.44 -6.62 8.57
CA GLU A 319 17.69 -7.73 9.17
C GLU A 319 16.16 -7.58 9.04
N ILE A 320 15.64 -6.34 9.06
CA ILE A 320 14.23 -6.08 8.80
C ILE A 320 13.89 -6.48 7.35
N TYR A 321 14.73 -6.15 6.38
CA TYR A 321 14.50 -6.50 4.97
C TYR A 321 14.78 -7.96 4.61
N ARG A 322 15.64 -8.65 5.37
CA ARG A 322 15.95 -10.05 5.09
C ARG A 322 14.67 -10.91 5.10
N PRO A 323 14.43 -11.80 4.13
CA PRO A 323 13.28 -12.71 4.07
C PRO A 323 13.09 -13.59 5.30
#